data_530f109c90cf6e0c8a5827b38001f22e
#
_entry.id   530f109c90cf6e0c8a5827b38001f22e
#
_cell.length_a   1.000
_cell.length_b   1.000
_cell.length_c   1.000
_cell.angle_alpha   90.00
_cell.angle_beta   90.00
_cell.angle_gamma   90.00
#
_symmetry.space_group_name_H-M   'P 1'
#
loop_
_entity.id
_entity.type
_entity.pdbx_description
1 polymer ?
#
loop_
_entity_poly.entity_id
_entity_poly.type
_entity_poly.pdbx_seq_one_letter_code
_entity_poly.pdbx_strand_id
1 'polypeptide(L)'
;MTVEYAAPMKFFSFWRSLASFRVRIALNLKGLPSDVIFVDLDANAHRTDAYRNVNPQMALPALVWDDGTTLFQSLAIIEYLDETHPSPPLLPADARGRARVRALALMVACEGHPLLTPRVRRYLDHELNLRDTQQQAWRRHWTVETLAAIEAHLAGDKATARFCHGDTPTLADICLVGHVHAAVTQQIDLAPYPTVKRIFETAMALPAFAKAHPLAQPDTPEAMRGKAG
;
A
#
# COMPACT_ATOMS: atom_id res chain seq x y z
N MET A 1 -3.24 -21.16 -25.77
CA MET A 1 -1.82 -20.98 -25.39
C MET A 1 -1.80 -20.97 -23.86
N THR A 2 -1.35 -22.06 -23.26
CA THR A 2 -1.13 -22.14 -21.80
C THR A 2 0.01 -21.18 -21.47
N VAL A 3 -0.27 -20.15 -20.71
CA VAL A 3 0.78 -19.31 -20.11
C VAL A 3 1.55 -20.21 -19.17
N GLU A 4 2.76 -20.58 -19.55
CA GLU A 4 3.71 -21.24 -18.68
C GLU A 4 3.94 -20.24 -17.51
N TYR A 5 3.47 -20.61 -16.32
CA TYR A 5 3.73 -19.81 -15.12
C TYR A 5 5.24 -19.85 -14.91
N ALA A 6 5.90 -18.73 -15.18
CA ALA A 6 7.26 -18.51 -14.73
C ALA A 6 7.34 -18.86 -13.24
N ALA A 7 8.50 -19.37 -12.81
CA ALA A 7 8.75 -19.75 -11.43
C ALA A 7 8.26 -18.69 -10.43
N PRO A 8 7.81 -19.07 -9.22
CA PRO A 8 7.15 -18.16 -8.30
C PRO A 8 8.06 -16.98 -7.95
N MET A 9 7.56 -15.78 -8.20
CA MET A 9 8.24 -14.54 -7.83
C MET A 9 8.45 -14.48 -6.30
N LYS A 10 9.66 -14.17 -5.85
CA LYS A 10 9.95 -13.91 -4.43
C LYS A 10 9.49 -12.51 -4.06
N PHE A 11 8.54 -12.42 -3.14
CA PHE A 11 7.98 -11.16 -2.68
C PHE A 11 8.47 -10.83 -1.28
N PHE A 12 9.40 -9.88 -1.17
CA PHE A 12 9.91 -9.38 0.11
C PHE A 12 8.92 -8.43 0.76
N SER A 13 8.40 -8.81 1.90
CA SER A 13 7.25 -8.17 2.55
C SER A 13 7.42 -8.10 4.06
N PHE A 14 6.60 -7.26 4.69
CA PHE A 14 6.38 -7.22 6.14
C PHE A 14 4.91 -6.91 6.40
N TRP A 15 4.30 -7.61 7.37
CA TRP A 15 2.87 -7.52 7.65
C TRP A 15 2.37 -6.08 7.75
N ARG A 16 3.07 -5.21 8.49
CA ARG A 16 2.70 -3.83 8.79
C ARG A 16 3.10 -2.83 7.70
N SER A 17 3.88 -3.23 6.71
CA SER A 17 4.30 -2.33 5.64
C SER A 17 3.14 -1.95 4.73
N LEU A 18 2.75 -0.68 4.72
CA LEU A 18 1.67 -0.18 3.86
C LEU A 18 2.03 -0.28 2.37
N ALA A 19 3.31 -0.11 2.03
CA ALA A 19 3.76 -0.29 0.66
C ALA A 19 3.70 -1.77 0.23
N SER A 20 4.02 -2.72 1.13
CA SER A 20 3.82 -4.15 0.87
C SER A 20 2.32 -4.50 0.81
N PHE A 21 1.48 -3.87 1.62
CA PHE A 21 0.04 -4.05 1.59
C PHE A 21 -0.54 -3.74 0.20
N ARG A 22 -0.09 -2.64 -0.44
CA ARG A 22 -0.47 -2.31 -1.82
C ARG A 22 -0.15 -3.43 -2.80
N VAL A 23 1.07 -3.98 -2.74
CA VAL A 23 1.49 -5.05 -3.65
C VAL A 23 0.75 -6.35 -3.37
N ARG A 24 0.49 -6.70 -2.09
CA ARG A 24 -0.37 -7.84 -1.73
C ARG A 24 -1.76 -7.75 -2.35
N ILE A 25 -2.39 -6.56 -2.30
CA ILE A 25 -3.70 -6.34 -2.92
C ILE A 25 -3.61 -6.56 -4.43
N ALA A 26 -2.60 -6.00 -5.09
CA ALA A 26 -2.44 -6.14 -6.54
C ALA A 26 -2.22 -7.59 -6.94
N LEU A 27 -1.34 -8.33 -6.26
CA LEU A 27 -1.13 -9.76 -6.49
C LEU A 27 -2.42 -10.57 -6.33
N ASN A 28 -3.21 -10.29 -5.28
CA ASN A 28 -4.49 -10.95 -5.06
C ASN A 28 -5.53 -10.61 -6.14
N LEU A 29 -5.62 -9.34 -6.57
CA LEU A 29 -6.53 -8.92 -7.65
C LEU A 29 -6.17 -9.59 -8.98
N LYS A 30 -4.89 -9.76 -9.26
CA LYS A 30 -4.37 -10.42 -10.46
C LYS A 30 -4.38 -11.95 -10.37
N GLY A 31 -4.64 -12.52 -9.19
CA GLY A 31 -4.57 -13.97 -8.97
C GLY A 31 -3.15 -14.54 -9.12
N LEU A 32 -2.12 -13.72 -8.88
CA LEU A 32 -0.72 -14.10 -9.06
C LEU A 32 -0.14 -14.67 -7.77
N PRO A 33 0.36 -15.93 -7.79
CA PRO A 33 1.05 -16.51 -6.66
C PRO A 33 2.44 -15.87 -6.49
N SER A 34 2.92 -15.82 -5.25
CA SER A 34 4.28 -15.37 -4.91
C SER A 34 4.81 -16.16 -3.73
N ASP A 35 6.13 -16.39 -3.72
CA ASP A 35 6.84 -16.89 -2.54
C ASP A 35 7.17 -15.70 -1.62
N VAL A 36 6.49 -15.61 -0.47
CA VAL A 36 6.62 -14.46 0.42
C VAL A 36 7.80 -14.65 1.36
N ILE A 37 8.77 -13.73 1.26
CA ILE A 37 9.92 -13.63 2.16
C ILE A 37 9.66 -12.52 3.17
N PHE A 38 9.51 -12.88 4.45
CA PHE A 38 9.27 -11.92 5.50
C PHE A 38 10.56 -11.23 5.94
N VAL A 39 10.53 -9.89 5.93
CA VAL A 39 11.65 -9.04 6.35
C VAL A 39 11.21 -8.18 7.51
N ASP A 40 11.60 -8.55 8.71
CA ASP A 40 11.18 -7.86 9.93
C ASP A 40 11.78 -6.46 10.02
N LEU A 41 10.92 -5.45 9.83
CA LEU A 41 11.31 -4.03 9.92
C LEU A 41 11.58 -3.61 11.37
N ASP A 42 10.96 -4.27 12.35
CA ASP A 42 11.13 -3.94 13.76
C ASP A 42 12.48 -4.45 14.26
N ALA A 43 12.91 -5.63 13.80
CA ALA A 43 14.25 -6.16 14.03
C ALA A 43 15.32 -5.52 13.09
N ASN A 44 14.96 -4.53 12.28
CA ASN A 44 15.87 -3.90 11.30
C ASN A 44 16.46 -4.88 10.25
N ALA A 45 15.81 -6.01 9.96
CA ALA A 45 16.28 -6.99 9.00
C ALA A 45 16.48 -6.40 7.59
N HIS A 46 15.71 -5.36 7.23
CA HIS A 46 15.86 -4.61 5.98
C HIS A 46 17.18 -3.82 5.88
N ARG A 47 17.95 -3.71 6.96
CA ARG A 47 19.23 -2.96 7.02
C ARG A 47 20.45 -3.85 6.98
N THR A 48 20.28 -5.16 6.85
CA THR A 48 21.35 -6.12 6.68
C THR A 48 21.95 -6.05 5.28
N ASP A 49 23.21 -6.46 5.11
CA ASP A 49 23.85 -6.54 3.80
C ASP A 49 23.12 -7.53 2.88
N ALA A 50 22.59 -8.60 3.45
CA ALA A 50 21.78 -9.58 2.71
C ALA A 50 20.58 -8.91 2.02
N TYR A 51 19.84 -8.06 2.73
CA TYR A 51 18.71 -7.35 2.12
C TYR A 51 19.15 -6.16 1.25
N ARG A 52 20.27 -5.50 1.59
CA ARG A 52 20.86 -4.44 0.76
C ARG A 52 21.19 -4.94 -0.65
N ASN A 53 21.63 -6.19 -0.78
CA ASN A 53 21.89 -6.82 -2.09
C ASN A 53 20.59 -7.08 -2.88
N VAL A 54 19.45 -7.24 -2.22
CA VAL A 54 18.13 -7.32 -2.87
C VAL A 54 17.64 -5.93 -3.27
N ASN A 55 17.69 -4.98 -2.36
CA ASN A 55 17.27 -3.61 -2.60
C ASN A 55 18.21 -2.62 -1.90
N PRO A 56 19.10 -1.93 -2.62
CA PRO A 56 20.02 -0.94 -2.05
C PRO A 56 19.34 0.21 -1.31
N GLN A 57 18.06 0.49 -1.61
CA GLN A 57 17.26 1.48 -0.90
C GLN A 57 16.91 1.02 0.53
N MET A 58 17.09 -0.28 0.85
CA MET A 58 16.75 -0.87 2.15
C MET A 58 15.30 -0.57 2.57
N ALA A 59 14.37 -0.71 1.62
CA ALA A 59 12.95 -0.47 1.81
C ALA A 59 12.13 -1.61 1.22
N LEU A 60 10.97 -1.88 1.80
CA LEU A 60 9.97 -2.81 1.27
C LEU A 60 8.91 -2.04 0.46
N PRO A 61 8.28 -2.71 -0.50
CA PRO A 61 8.51 -4.07 -0.98
C PRO A 61 9.64 -4.18 -2.01
N ALA A 62 10.06 -5.43 -2.25
CA ALA A 62 10.79 -5.82 -3.45
C ALA A 62 10.17 -7.09 -4.04
N LEU A 63 10.22 -7.23 -5.36
CA LEU A 63 9.77 -8.40 -6.10
C LEU A 63 10.94 -8.90 -6.95
N VAL A 64 11.31 -10.17 -6.79
CA VAL A 64 12.51 -10.76 -7.41
C VAL A 64 12.13 -11.99 -8.20
N TRP A 65 12.59 -12.08 -9.44
CA TRP A 65 12.43 -13.23 -10.30
C TRP A 65 13.64 -14.18 -10.22
N ASP A 66 13.49 -15.40 -10.72
CA ASP A 66 14.55 -16.41 -10.71
C ASP A 66 15.77 -16.01 -11.54
N ASP A 67 15.62 -15.15 -12.54
CA ASP A 67 16.74 -14.58 -13.32
C ASP A 67 17.53 -13.49 -12.56
N GLY A 68 17.13 -13.18 -11.31
CA GLY A 68 17.73 -12.15 -10.47
C GLY A 68 17.20 -10.74 -10.72
N THR A 69 16.28 -10.56 -11.66
CA THR A 69 15.64 -9.26 -11.89
C THR A 69 14.87 -8.83 -10.64
N THR A 70 15.13 -7.63 -10.17
CA THR A 70 14.46 -7.06 -8.98
C THR A 70 13.68 -5.81 -9.35
N LEU A 71 12.38 -5.80 -9.01
CA LEU A 71 11.56 -4.60 -9.00
C LEU A 71 11.36 -4.10 -7.58
N PHE A 72 11.40 -2.80 -7.42
CA PHE A 72 11.19 -2.09 -6.17
C PHE A 72 10.28 -0.88 -6.40
N GLN A 73 9.79 -0.24 -5.33
CA GLN A 73 8.71 0.74 -5.33
C GLN A 73 7.34 0.12 -5.66
N SER A 74 6.43 0.22 -4.69
CA SER A 74 5.12 -0.45 -4.78
C SER A 74 4.32 -0.07 -6.02
N LEU A 75 4.36 1.19 -6.46
CA LEU A 75 3.62 1.62 -7.66
C LEU A 75 4.24 1.05 -8.93
N ALA A 76 5.57 1.08 -9.07
CA ALA A 76 6.25 0.51 -10.21
C ALA A 76 5.99 -1.00 -10.33
N ILE A 77 6.01 -1.72 -9.19
CA ILE A 77 5.64 -3.16 -9.15
C ILE A 77 4.19 -3.35 -9.63
N ILE A 78 3.25 -2.56 -9.11
CA ILE A 78 1.82 -2.70 -9.45
C ILE A 78 1.56 -2.37 -10.92
N GLU A 79 2.17 -1.31 -11.45
CA GLU A 79 2.04 -0.97 -12.88
C GLU A 79 2.65 -2.03 -13.78
N TYR A 80 3.83 -2.58 -13.42
CA TYR A 80 4.40 -3.72 -14.13
C TYR A 80 3.46 -4.93 -14.14
N LEU A 81 2.87 -5.27 -12.98
CA LEU A 81 1.90 -6.36 -12.90
C LEU A 81 0.65 -6.09 -13.75
N ASP A 82 0.21 -4.84 -13.83
CA ASP A 82 -0.95 -4.44 -14.64
C ASP A 82 -0.66 -4.51 -16.14
N GLU A 83 0.54 -4.11 -16.56
CA GLU A 83 0.98 -4.17 -17.96
C GLU A 83 1.20 -5.61 -18.44
N THR A 84 1.77 -6.47 -17.60
CA THR A 84 2.06 -7.88 -17.95
C THR A 84 0.86 -8.80 -17.74
N HIS A 85 -0.05 -8.44 -16.86
CA HIS A 85 -1.29 -9.16 -16.55
C HIS A 85 -2.49 -8.20 -16.60
N PRO A 86 -2.94 -7.78 -17.78
CA PRO A 86 -3.87 -6.67 -17.94
C PRO A 86 -5.30 -6.92 -17.44
N SER A 87 -5.63 -8.14 -17.01
CA SER A 87 -6.98 -8.49 -16.53
C SER A 87 -6.95 -8.98 -15.08
N PRO A 88 -7.79 -8.40 -14.20
CA PRO A 88 -8.57 -7.16 -14.37
C PRO A 88 -7.66 -5.92 -14.42
N PRO A 89 -8.01 -4.87 -15.19
CA PRO A 89 -7.20 -3.67 -15.28
C PRO A 89 -7.23 -2.86 -13.98
N LEU A 90 -6.08 -2.33 -13.57
CA LEU A 90 -5.95 -1.44 -12.41
C LEU A 90 -5.91 0.04 -12.81
N LEU A 91 -5.86 0.31 -14.12
CA LEU A 91 -5.92 1.65 -14.69
C LEU A 91 -7.02 1.71 -15.77
N PRO A 92 -7.73 2.85 -15.90
CA PRO A 92 -8.70 3.06 -16.98
C PRO A 92 -8.07 2.99 -18.37
N ALA A 93 -8.89 2.70 -19.38
CA ALA A 93 -8.41 2.61 -20.76
C ALA A 93 -8.02 3.99 -21.34
N ASP A 94 -8.72 5.06 -20.97
CA ASP A 94 -8.46 6.40 -21.48
C ASP A 94 -7.34 7.13 -20.72
N ALA A 95 -6.65 8.04 -21.40
CA ALA A 95 -5.49 8.73 -20.83
C ALA A 95 -5.84 9.66 -19.66
N ARG A 96 -7.03 10.32 -19.69
CA ARG A 96 -7.48 11.19 -18.59
C ARG A 96 -7.78 10.38 -17.33
N GLY A 97 -8.51 9.26 -17.49
CA GLY A 97 -8.79 8.35 -16.39
C GLY A 97 -7.52 7.82 -15.77
N ARG A 98 -6.53 7.37 -16.57
CA ARG A 98 -5.23 6.94 -16.07
C ARG A 98 -4.48 8.03 -15.30
N ALA A 99 -4.49 9.26 -15.82
CA ALA A 99 -3.86 10.39 -15.16
C ALA A 99 -4.51 10.68 -13.80
N ARG A 100 -5.87 10.69 -13.76
CA ARG A 100 -6.62 10.88 -12.50
C ARG A 100 -6.35 9.79 -11.48
N VAL A 101 -6.40 8.53 -11.89
CA VAL A 101 -6.13 7.39 -10.98
C VAL A 101 -4.71 7.46 -10.43
N ARG A 102 -3.70 7.76 -11.27
CA ARG A 102 -2.34 7.96 -10.82
C ARG A 102 -2.19 9.15 -9.88
N ALA A 103 -2.85 10.28 -10.16
CA ALA A 103 -2.80 11.45 -9.29
C ALA A 103 -3.30 11.11 -7.87
N LEU A 104 -4.45 10.46 -7.74
CA LEU A 104 -4.99 10.01 -6.45
C LEU A 104 -4.05 9.00 -5.75
N ALA A 105 -3.47 8.07 -6.49
CA ALA A 105 -2.51 7.12 -5.95
C ALA A 105 -1.23 7.81 -5.44
N LEU A 106 -0.72 8.80 -6.17
CA LEU A 106 0.50 9.55 -5.84
C LEU A 106 0.30 10.48 -4.65
N MET A 107 -0.89 11.06 -4.44
CA MET A 107 -1.21 11.80 -3.20
C MET A 107 -0.91 10.95 -1.96
N VAL A 108 -1.22 9.66 -2.00
CA VAL A 108 -0.87 8.74 -0.92
C VAL A 108 0.60 8.33 -0.98
N ALA A 109 1.08 7.88 -2.14
CA ALA A 109 2.37 7.20 -2.25
C ALA A 109 3.56 8.16 -2.22
N CYS A 110 3.39 9.40 -2.67
CA CYS A 110 4.47 10.40 -2.75
C CYS A 110 4.33 11.52 -1.71
N GLU A 111 3.11 11.87 -1.29
CA GLU A 111 2.90 13.01 -0.38
C GLU A 111 2.59 12.56 1.05
N GLY A 112 1.69 11.60 1.26
CA GLY A 112 1.27 11.18 2.60
C GLY A 112 2.15 10.10 3.21
N HIS A 113 2.19 8.92 2.60
CA HIS A 113 2.88 7.75 3.16
C HIS A 113 4.39 7.94 3.41
N PRO A 114 5.18 8.63 2.57
CA PRO A 114 6.61 8.82 2.82
C PRO A 114 6.91 9.51 4.14
N LEU A 115 6.05 10.43 4.58
CA LEU A 115 6.19 11.16 5.84
C LEU A 115 5.90 10.30 7.09
N LEU A 116 5.31 9.13 6.90
CA LEU A 116 4.92 8.19 7.96
C LEU A 116 5.87 6.99 8.07
N THR A 117 6.86 6.89 7.18
CA THR A 117 7.73 5.72 7.08
C THR A 117 8.68 5.55 8.27
N PRO A 118 9.16 4.31 8.56
CA PRO A 118 10.14 4.08 9.63
C PRO A 118 11.41 4.91 9.49
N ARG A 119 11.86 5.24 8.25
CA ARG A 119 13.06 6.06 8.04
C ARG A 119 12.87 7.50 8.53
N VAL A 120 11.69 8.09 8.28
CA VAL A 120 11.36 9.44 8.77
C VAL A 120 11.24 9.40 10.29
N ARG A 121 10.48 8.45 10.83
CA ARG A 121 10.32 8.30 12.28
C ARG A 121 11.65 8.19 13.00
N ARG A 122 12.57 7.39 12.47
CA ARG A 122 13.92 7.26 13.05
C ARG A 122 14.67 8.59 13.03
N TYR A 123 14.61 9.35 11.95
CA TYR A 123 15.24 10.66 11.88
C TYR A 123 14.64 11.64 12.90
N LEU A 124 13.32 11.67 13.02
CA LEU A 124 12.61 12.50 14.02
C LEU A 124 13.02 12.10 15.45
N ASP A 125 13.22 10.82 15.72
CA ASP A 125 13.61 10.29 17.02
C ASP A 125 15.09 10.57 17.34
N HIS A 126 15.99 10.06 16.50
CA HIS A 126 17.42 10.03 16.80
C HIS A 126 18.16 11.33 16.50
N GLU A 127 17.77 12.04 15.43
CA GLU A 127 18.47 13.26 15.01
C GLU A 127 17.81 14.52 15.57
N LEU A 128 16.47 14.55 15.61
CA LEU A 128 15.73 15.71 16.12
C LEU A 128 15.27 15.52 17.57
N ASN A 129 15.47 14.34 18.17
CA ASN A 129 15.09 14.00 19.55
C ASN A 129 13.63 14.34 19.87
N LEU A 130 12.72 14.12 18.92
CA LEU A 130 11.30 14.38 19.14
C LEU A 130 10.70 13.29 20.04
N ARG A 131 9.98 13.75 21.09
CA ARG A 131 9.24 12.85 22.00
C ARG A 131 8.12 12.12 21.27
N ASP A 132 7.69 10.99 21.80
CA ASP A 132 6.60 10.17 21.24
C ASP A 132 5.34 10.99 20.93
N THR A 133 4.95 11.91 21.81
CA THR A 133 3.78 12.78 21.59
C THR A 133 3.94 13.69 20.38
N GLN A 134 5.15 14.21 20.13
CA GLN A 134 5.45 15.04 18.96
C GLN A 134 5.48 14.20 17.67
N GLN A 135 6.02 12.97 17.73
CA GLN A 135 5.99 12.06 16.62
C GLN A 135 4.57 11.58 16.31
N GLN A 136 3.71 11.40 17.32
CA GLN A 136 2.29 11.11 17.13
C GLN A 136 1.57 12.29 16.47
N ALA A 137 1.84 13.53 16.91
CA ALA A 137 1.30 14.74 16.30
C ALA A 137 1.71 14.88 14.83
N TRP A 138 2.99 14.63 14.51
CA TRP A 138 3.50 14.57 13.14
C TRP A 138 2.71 13.57 12.28
N ARG A 139 2.60 12.33 12.74
CA ARG A 139 1.90 11.27 11.99
C ARG A 139 0.43 11.62 11.77
N ARG A 140 -0.24 12.10 12.83
CA ARG A 140 -1.64 12.51 12.76
C ARG A 140 -1.85 13.64 11.76
N HIS A 141 -1.01 14.67 11.83
CA HIS A 141 -1.08 15.83 10.93
C HIS A 141 -1.04 15.39 9.46
N TRP A 142 0.01 14.69 9.05
CA TRP A 142 0.17 14.29 7.65
C TRP A 142 -0.86 13.24 7.19
N THR A 143 -1.36 12.41 8.08
CA THR A 143 -2.46 11.50 7.75
C THR A 143 -3.75 12.26 7.48
N VAL A 144 -4.09 13.22 8.33
CA VAL A 144 -5.31 14.05 8.21
C VAL A 144 -5.25 14.94 6.97
N GLU A 145 -4.13 15.63 6.72
CA GLU A 145 -3.94 16.47 5.53
C GLU A 145 -4.15 15.67 4.24
N THR A 146 -3.57 14.48 4.17
CA THR A 146 -3.73 13.60 2.99
C THR A 146 -5.18 13.13 2.84
N LEU A 147 -5.87 12.75 3.94
CA LEU A 147 -7.27 12.32 3.89
C LEU A 147 -8.19 13.47 3.44
N ALA A 148 -7.98 14.68 3.95
CA ALA A 148 -8.78 15.84 3.58
C ALA A 148 -8.63 16.18 2.10
N ALA A 149 -7.41 16.17 1.58
CA ALA A 149 -7.15 16.42 0.18
C ALA A 149 -7.79 15.35 -0.73
N ILE A 150 -7.68 14.07 -0.36
CA ILE A 150 -8.29 12.97 -1.13
C ILE A 150 -9.81 13.05 -1.09
N GLU A 151 -10.43 13.30 0.07
CA GLU A 151 -11.88 13.50 0.19
C GLU A 151 -12.35 14.63 -0.73
N ALA A 152 -11.66 15.77 -0.72
CA ALA A 152 -12.00 16.90 -1.57
C ALA A 152 -11.94 16.58 -3.08
N HIS A 153 -11.01 15.74 -3.50
CA HIS A 153 -10.91 15.28 -4.90
C HIS A 153 -11.94 14.22 -5.28
N LEU A 154 -12.40 13.42 -4.32
CA LEU A 154 -13.36 12.35 -4.58
C LEU A 154 -14.80 12.79 -4.44
N ALA A 155 -15.09 13.65 -3.46
CA ALA A 155 -16.43 14.14 -3.19
C ALA A 155 -16.91 15.04 -4.34
N GLY A 156 -18.03 14.68 -4.95
CA GLY A 156 -18.62 15.45 -6.05
C GLY A 156 -17.99 15.26 -7.44
N ASP A 157 -16.89 14.53 -7.56
CA ASP A 157 -16.35 14.17 -8.88
C ASP A 157 -17.18 13.04 -9.51
N LYS A 158 -17.67 13.28 -10.74
CA LYS A 158 -18.54 12.34 -11.46
C LYS A 158 -17.85 11.01 -11.82
N ALA A 159 -16.53 10.98 -11.86
CA ALA A 159 -15.77 9.76 -12.09
C ALA A 159 -15.63 8.91 -10.83
N THR A 160 -15.89 9.47 -9.65
CA THR A 160 -15.97 8.72 -8.40
C THR A 160 -17.32 7.99 -8.34
N ALA A 161 -17.26 6.66 -8.22
CA ALA A 161 -18.48 5.85 -8.13
C ALA A 161 -18.36 4.88 -6.96
N ARG A 162 -18.48 3.59 -7.19
CA ARG A 162 -18.27 2.57 -6.16
C ARG A 162 -16.86 2.63 -5.57
N PHE A 163 -15.85 2.95 -6.42
CA PHE A 163 -14.43 3.10 -6.08
C PHE A 163 -13.95 4.52 -6.40
N CYS A 164 -12.67 4.78 -6.20
CA CYS A 164 -12.05 6.07 -6.50
C CYS A 164 -12.27 6.51 -7.97
N HIS A 165 -12.41 5.54 -8.88
CA HIS A 165 -12.71 5.76 -10.28
C HIS A 165 -13.57 4.63 -10.82
N GLY A 166 -14.85 4.90 -11.08
CA GLY A 166 -15.80 3.90 -11.60
C GLY A 166 -16.18 2.82 -10.59
N ASP A 167 -16.56 1.64 -11.13
CA ASP A 167 -17.18 0.57 -10.35
C ASP A 167 -16.26 -0.63 -10.08
N THR A 168 -15.02 -0.56 -10.52
CA THR A 168 -13.98 -1.58 -10.26
C THR A 168 -12.78 -0.98 -9.54
N PRO A 169 -12.09 -1.76 -8.67
CA PRO A 169 -10.91 -1.29 -7.97
C PRO A 169 -9.80 -0.87 -8.93
N THR A 170 -9.15 0.25 -8.62
CA THR A 170 -8.03 0.80 -9.37
C THR A 170 -6.79 0.94 -8.49
N LEU A 171 -5.66 1.36 -9.08
CA LEU A 171 -4.45 1.72 -8.35
C LEU A 171 -4.71 2.76 -7.25
N ALA A 172 -5.68 3.68 -7.46
CA ALA A 172 -6.05 4.68 -6.46
C ALA A 172 -6.63 4.02 -5.20
N ASP A 173 -7.52 3.04 -5.34
CA ASP A 173 -8.13 2.31 -4.23
C ASP A 173 -7.10 1.49 -3.46
N ILE A 174 -6.17 0.84 -4.17
CA ILE A 174 -5.06 0.11 -3.58
C ILE A 174 -4.21 1.02 -2.68
N CYS A 175 -3.95 2.25 -3.12
CA CYS A 175 -3.20 3.22 -2.32
C CYS A 175 -4.02 3.77 -1.16
N LEU A 176 -5.27 4.15 -1.42
CA LEU A 176 -6.18 4.73 -0.43
C LEU A 176 -6.37 3.81 0.78
N VAL A 177 -6.64 2.52 0.55
CA VAL A 177 -6.90 1.56 1.63
C VAL A 177 -5.74 1.48 2.62
N GLY A 178 -4.50 1.51 2.15
CA GLY A 178 -3.33 1.53 3.04
C GLY A 178 -3.27 2.79 3.90
N HIS A 179 -3.64 3.95 3.34
CA HIS A 179 -3.62 5.20 4.07
C HIS A 179 -4.75 5.29 5.10
N VAL A 180 -5.96 4.85 4.73
CA VAL A 180 -7.08 4.77 5.67
C VAL A 180 -6.79 3.77 6.79
N HIS A 181 -6.17 2.61 6.49
CA HIS A 181 -5.73 1.68 7.53
C HIS A 181 -4.76 2.35 8.52
N ALA A 182 -3.82 3.18 8.04
CA ALA A 182 -2.94 3.96 8.91
C ALA A 182 -3.71 4.98 9.77
N ALA A 183 -4.78 5.58 9.26
CA ALA A 183 -5.65 6.48 10.01
C ALA A 183 -6.41 5.72 11.11
N VAL A 184 -6.99 4.57 10.79
CA VAL A 184 -7.70 3.72 11.75
C VAL A 184 -6.77 3.27 12.88
N THR A 185 -5.54 2.85 12.58
CA THR A 185 -4.56 2.47 13.60
C THR A 185 -4.12 3.63 14.50
N GLN A 186 -4.27 4.87 14.03
CA GLN A 186 -4.03 6.10 14.79
C GLN A 186 -5.30 6.61 15.49
N GLN A 187 -6.41 5.88 15.43
CA GLN A 187 -7.71 6.28 15.98
C GLN A 187 -8.17 7.66 15.47
N ILE A 188 -7.91 7.92 14.17
CA ILE A 188 -8.42 9.12 13.51
C ILE A 188 -9.88 8.87 13.11
N ASP A 189 -10.76 9.81 13.50
CA ASP A 189 -12.16 9.78 13.09
C ASP A 189 -12.29 9.96 11.57
N LEU A 190 -13.02 9.06 10.93
CA LEU A 190 -13.30 9.09 9.50
C LEU A 190 -14.62 9.77 9.15
N ALA A 191 -15.40 10.22 10.13
CA ALA A 191 -16.67 10.92 9.88
C ALA A 191 -16.53 12.17 8.99
N PRO A 192 -15.43 12.96 9.07
CA PRO A 192 -15.20 14.07 8.15
C PRO A 192 -14.90 13.68 6.69
N TYR A 193 -14.67 12.40 6.41
CA TYR A 193 -14.25 11.87 5.10
C TYR A 193 -15.24 10.79 4.60
N PRO A 194 -16.52 11.13 4.35
CA PRO A 194 -17.55 10.12 4.10
C PRO A 194 -17.34 9.37 2.79
N THR A 195 -16.78 10.01 1.74
CA THR A 195 -16.50 9.34 0.47
C THR A 195 -15.34 8.37 0.61
N VAL A 196 -14.26 8.79 1.25
CA VAL A 196 -13.10 7.96 1.57
C VAL A 196 -13.51 6.77 2.42
N LYS A 197 -14.31 6.99 3.49
CA LYS A 197 -14.80 5.93 4.36
C LYS A 197 -15.60 4.88 3.58
N ARG A 198 -16.58 5.32 2.78
CA ARG A 198 -17.42 4.45 1.95
C ARG A 198 -16.58 3.59 0.99
N ILE A 199 -15.61 4.21 0.29
CA ILE A 199 -14.74 3.52 -0.65
C ILE A 199 -13.86 2.49 0.09
N PHE A 200 -13.30 2.86 1.24
CA PHE A 200 -12.51 1.96 2.07
C PHE A 200 -13.31 0.72 2.49
N GLU A 201 -14.53 0.92 3.03
CA GLU A 201 -15.41 -0.17 3.44
C GLU A 201 -15.78 -1.07 2.26
N THR A 202 -16.09 -0.47 1.10
CA THR A 202 -16.39 -1.19 -0.14
C THR A 202 -15.21 -2.03 -0.62
N ALA A 203 -14.00 -1.47 -0.59
CA ALA A 203 -12.80 -2.17 -1.01
C ALA A 203 -12.45 -3.30 -0.04
N MET A 204 -12.51 -3.06 1.28
CA MET A 204 -12.21 -4.07 2.29
C MET A 204 -13.18 -5.25 2.31
N ALA A 205 -14.41 -5.07 1.78
CA ALA A 205 -15.35 -6.18 1.58
C ALA A 205 -14.92 -7.15 0.46
N LEU A 206 -13.97 -6.77 -0.39
CA LEU A 206 -13.46 -7.65 -1.45
C LEU A 206 -12.41 -8.64 -0.89
N PRO A 207 -12.50 -9.93 -1.25
CA PRO A 207 -11.55 -10.94 -0.76
C PRO A 207 -10.08 -10.61 -1.02
N ALA A 208 -9.77 -9.96 -2.17
CA ALA A 208 -8.41 -9.57 -2.52
C ALA A 208 -7.80 -8.56 -1.54
N PHE A 209 -8.61 -7.62 -1.03
CA PHE A 209 -8.20 -6.62 -0.04
C PHE A 209 -8.16 -7.21 1.36
N ALA A 210 -9.20 -7.95 1.75
CA ALA A 210 -9.29 -8.58 3.07
C ALA A 210 -8.11 -9.54 3.33
N LYS A 211 -7.76 -10.41 2.36
CA LYS A 211 -6.61 -11.31 2.45
C LYS A 211 -5.28 -10.58 2.54
N ALA A 212 -5.17 -9.41 1.91
CA ALA A 212 -3.97 -8.59 1.95
C ALA A 212 -3.79 -7.80 3.24
N HIS A 213 -4.84 -7.68 4.07
CA HIS A 213 -4.85 -6.85 5.28
C HIS A 213 -3.65 -7.16 6.19
N PRO A 214 -3.01 -6.15 6.79
CA PRO A 214 -1.86 -6.35 7.69
C PRO A 214 -2.11 -7.41 8.77
N LEU A 215 -3.26 -7.38 9.44
CA LEU A 215 -3.58 -8.31 10.53
C LEU A 215 -3.96 -9.74 10.05
N ALA A 216 -4.06 -9.96 8.75
CA ALA A 216 -4.30 -11.27 8.15
C ALA A 216 -3.01 -11.98 7.67
N GLN A 217 -1.84 -11.33 7.82
CA GLN A 217 -0.59 -11.88 7.31
C GLN A 217 0.02 -12.92 8.27
N PRO A 218 0.74 -13.93 7.73
CA PRO A 218 1.37 -14.97 8.56
C PRO A 218 2.42 -14.46 9.55
N ASP A 219 3.10 -13.35 9.22
CA ASP A 219 4.11 -12.70 10.07
C ASP A 219 3.51 -11.69 11.06
N THR A 220 2.18 -11.54 11.11
CA THR A 220 1.52 -10.74 12.13
C THR A 220 1.68 -11.40 13.50
N PRO A 221 2.07 -10.66 14.55
CA PRO A 221 2.14 -11.18 15.90
C PRO A 221 0.80 -11.82 16.33
N GLU A 222 0.86 -12.98 16.94
CA GLU A 222 -0.33 -13.78 17.29
C GLU A 222 -1.37 -12.99 18.11
N ALA A 223 -0.89 -12.18 19.06
CA ALA A 223 -1.76 -11.33 19.88
C ALA A 223 -2.56 -10.28 19.10
N MET A 224 -2.18 -10.01 17.83
CA MET A 224 -2.83 -9.03 16.95
C MET A 224 -3.66 -9.68 15.84
N ARG A 225 -3.50 -10.98 15.59
CA ARG A 225 -4.23 -11.70 14.54
C ARG A 225 -5.73 -11.68 14.81
N GLY A 226 -6.54 -11.55 13.76
CA GLY A 226 -8.00 -11.59 13.86
C GLY A 226 -8.65 -10.35 14.48
N LYS A 227 -7.89 -9.32 14.85
CA LYS A 227 -8.44 -8.04 15.35
C LYS A 227 -8.76 -7.04 14.22
N ALA A 228 -8.84 -7.52 12.99
CA ALA A 228 -9.34 -6.75 11.86
C ALA A 228 -10.87 -6.68 11.96
N GLY A 229 -11.37 -5.72 12.75
CA GLY A 229 -12.78 -5.37 12.87
C GLY A 229 -13.04 -4.06 12.13
#